data_efe8ffca047ccfa082bc2781f8c8f001
#
_entry.id   efe8ffca047ccfa082bc2781f8c8f001
#
_cell.length_a   1.000
_cell.length_b   1.000
_cell.length_c   1.000
_cell.angle_alpha   90.00
_cell.angle_beta   90.00
_cell.angle_gamma   90.00
#
_symmetry.space_group_name_H-M   'P 1'
#
loop_
_entity.id
_entity.type
_entity.pdbx_description
1 polymer ?
#
loop_
_entity_poly.entity_id
_entity_poly.type
_entity_poly.pdbx_seq_one_letter_code
_entity_poly.pdbx_strand_id
1 'polypeptide(L)'
;MMLRSWPAPLGLHVEPAAPRDAEAVARLHALSFYRGWPREDIEAYLLDPDTPTLVACDARRTIAGFAMLRLLGDDAELMTIAVGRKYQGRGVGAALLRAAIEDLRMTPSRRLVLEVATDNPAALRLYRRHGFDTVGERQGYYARPDGAPATALVMARDLE
;
A
#
# COMPACT_ATOMS: atom_id res chain seq x y z
N MET A 1 -16.98 -14.47 -13.78
CA MET A 1 -16.54 -13.29 -13.04
C MET A 1 -15.26 -12.75 -13.66
N MET A 2 -15.28 -11.48 -14.06
CA MET A 2 -14.07 -10.85 -14.62
C MET A 2 -13.07 -10.59 -13.50
N LEU A 3 -11.82 -11.04 -13.69
CA LEU A 3 -10.74 -10.69 -12.78
C LEU A 3 -10.42 -9.20 -12.93
N ARG A 4 -10.36 -8.51 -11.80
CA ARG A 4 -9.95 -7.09 -11.79
C ARG A 4 -8.45 -7.01 -12.07
N SER A 5 -8.08 -6.15 -12.98
CA SER A 5 -6.69 -5.95 -13.37
C SER A 5 -6.49 -4.50 -13.81
N TRP A 6 -5.34 -3.95 -13.48
CA TRP A 6 -4.98 -2.57 -13.83
C TRP A 6 -3.59 -2.56 -14.46
N PRO A 7 -3.35 -1.63 -15.39
CA PRO A 7 -2.04 -1.54 -16.03
C PRO A 7 -0.97 -1.05 -15.06
N ALA A 8 0.26 -1.49 -15.32
CA ALA A 8 1.44 -1.05 -14.59
C ALA A 8 2.65 -1.04 -15.51
N PRO A 9 3.71 -0.27 -15.20
CA PRO A 9 4.90 -0.23 -16.03
C PRO A 9 5.73 -1.52 -15.92
N LEU A 10 6.75 -1.63 -16.74
CA LEU A 10 7.78 -2.68 -16.71
C LEU A 10 7.24 -4.08 -16.99
N GLY A 11 6.20 -4.19 -17.80
CA GLY A 11 5.58 -5.48 -18.12
C GLY A 11 4.77 -6.05 -16.96
N LEU A 12 4.44 -5.23 -15.98
CA LEU A 12 3.66 -5.63 -14.81
C LEU A 12 2.18 -5.28 -15.01
N HIS A 13 1.35 -5.85 -14.17
CA HIS A 13 -0.04 -5.44 -13.99
C HIS A 13 -0.36 -5.52 -12.49
N VAL A 14 -1.44 -4.87 -12.08
CA VAL A 14 -1.92 -4.92 -10.70
C VAL A 14 -3.18 -5.76 -10.68
N GLU A 15 -3.28 -6.64 -9.69
CA GLU A 15 -4.48 -7.47 -9.50
C GLU A 15 -4.68 -7.76 -8.01
N PRO A 16 -5.87 -8.23 -7.59
CA PRO A 16 -6.07 -8.62 -6.20
C PRO A 16 -5.12 -9.72 -5.79
N ALA A 17 -4.57 -9.58 -4.58
CA ALA A 17 -3.70 -10.60 -3.99
C ALA A 17 -4.50 -11.84 -3.61
N ALA A 18 -3.83 -12.98 -3.61
CA ALA A 18 -4.38 -14.27 -3.15
C ALA A 18 -3.62 -14.74 -1.92
N PRO A 19 -4.21 -15.63 -1.09
CA PRO A 19 -3.49 -16.16 0.09
C PRO A 19 -2.14 -16.78 -0.24
N ARG A 20 -1.97 -17.36 -1.43
CA ARG A 20 -0.70 -17.91 -1.89
C ARG A 20 0.40 -16.86 -2.04
N ASP A 21 0.05 -15.58 -2.07
CA ASP A 21 1.02 -14.49 -2.19
C ASP A 21 1.61 -14.08 -0.83
N ALA A 22 1.15 -14.66 0.28
CA ALA A 22 1.52 -14.25 1.63
C ALA A 22 3.03 -14.25 1.87
N GLU A 23 3.73 -15.28 1.40
CA GLU A 23 5.19 -15.38 1.59
C GLU A 23 5.92 -14.27 0.85
N ALA A 24 5.56 -14.03 -0.42
CA ALA A 24 6.19 -12.99 -1.23
C ALA A 24 5.90 -11.59 -0.67
N VAL A 25 4.67 -11.35 -0.23
CA VAL A 25 4.29 -10.07 0.39
C VAL A 25 5.03 -9.86 1.71
N ALA A 26 5.11 -10.88 2.56
CA ALA A 26 5.84 -10.81 3.83
C ALA A 26 7.33 -10.51 3.60
N ARG A 27 7.93 -11.12 2.58
CA ARG A 27 9.32 -10.87 2.23
C ARG A 27 9.55 -9.42 1.81
N LEU A 28 8.68 -8.88 0.94
CA LEU A 28 8.76 -7.48 0.53
C LEU A 28 8.55 -6.54 1.71
N HIS A 29 7.62 -6.84 2.59
CA HIS A 29 7.36 -6.03 3.77
C HIS A 29 8.60 -5.99 4.67
N ALA A 30 9.21 -7.13 4.92
CA ALA A 30 10.41 -7.22 5.76
C ALA A 30 11.60 -6.44 5.19
N LEU A 31 11.73 -6.40 3.86
CA LEU A 31 12.80 -5.66 3.19
C LEU A 31 12.55 -4.15 3.15
N SER A 32 11.31 -3.72 3.30
CA SER A 32 10.91 -2.32 3.11
C SER A 32 10.70 -1.57 4.43
N PHE A 33 10.49 -2.27 5.54
CA PHE A 33 10.15 -1.67 6.83
C PHE A 33 11.09 -2.18 7.91
N TYR A 34 11.32 -1.33 8.92
CA TYR A 34 12.19 -1.66 10.05
C TYR A 34 11.77 -2.94 10.75
N ARG A 35 10.46 -3.12 10.95
CA ARG A 35 9.91 -4.36 11.50
C ARG A 35 8.93 -4.97 10.51
N GLY A 36 9.32 -6.08 9.90
CA GLY A 36 8.44 -6.81 9.01
C GLY A 36 7.33 -7.50 9.80
N TRP A 37 6.19 -7.70 9.15
CA TRP A 37 5.09 -8.47 9.72
C TRP A 37 5.32 -9.95 9.40
N PRO A 38 5.03 -10.86 10.35
CA PRO A 38 5.15 -12.30 10.09
C PRO A 38 4.25 -12.75 8.95
N ARG A 39 4.67 -13.81 8.24
CA ARG A 39 3.88 -14.38 7.15
C ARG A 39 2.46 -14.74 7.58
N GLU A 40 2.30 -15.25 8.79
CA GLU A 40 1.00 -15.65 9.33
C GLU A 40 0.05 -14.45 9.46
N ASP A 41 0.57 -13.30 9.86
CA ASP A 41 -0.23 -12.08 9.94
C ASP A 41 -0.63 -11.59 8.55
N ILE A 42 0.29 -11.61 7.61
CA ILE A 42 0.00 -11.27 6.21
C ILE A 42 -1.07 -12.20 5.65
N GLU A 43 -0.94 -13.50 5.87
CA GLU A 43 -1.94 -14.47 5.39
C GLU A 43 -3.32 -14.18 5.97
N ALA A 44 -3.40 -13.86 7.26
CA ALA A 44 -4.66 -13.50 7.89
C ALA A 44 -5.30 -12.26 7.23
N TYR A 45 -4.50 -11.25 6.92
CA TYR A 45 -4.99 -10.06 6.20
C TYR A 45 -5.49 -10.42 4.80
N LEU A 46 -4.76 -11.28 4.07
CA LEU A 46 -5.16 -11.66 2.72
C LEU A 46 -6.47 -12.45 2.69
N LEU A 47 -6.81 -13.11 3.79
CA LEU A 47 -8.07 -13.86 3.94
C LEU A 47 -9.23 -12.99 4.42
N ASP A 48 -8.94 -11.79 4.94
CA ASP A 48 -9.94 -10.91 5.52
C ASP A 48 -10.56 -10.02 4.44
N PRO A 49 -11.88 -10.08 4.19
CA PRO A 49 -12.53 -9.23 3.20
C PRO A 49 -12.45 -7.73 3.52
N ASP A 50 -12.18 -7.37 4.78
CA ASP A 50 -12.04 -5.97 5.18
C ASP A 50 -10.62 -5.43 4.97
N THR A 51 -9.67 -6.27 4.52
CA THR A 51 -8.32 -5.85 4.18
C THR A 51 -7.97 -6.19 2.73
N PRO A 52 -8.65 -5.55 1.76
CA PRO A 52 -8.34 -5.80 0.35
C PRO A 52 -6.89 -5.44 0.05
N THR A 53 -6.20 -6.35 -0.62
CA THR A 53 -4.78 -6.21 -0.94
C THR A 53 -4.58 -6.40 -2.43
N LEU A 54 -3.75 -5.54 -3.01
CA LEU A 54 -3.40 -5.58 -4.44
C LEU A 54 -1.91 -5.91 -4.58
N VAL A 55 -1.57 -6.66 -5.62
CA VAL A 55 -0.18 -6.94 -5.95
C VAL A 55 0.13 -6.46 -7.36
N ALA A 56 1.32 -5.93 -7.56
CA ALA A 56 1.88 -5.69 -8.88
C ALA A 56 2.75 -6.90 -9.24
N CYS A 57 2.49 -7.54 -10.36
CA CYS A 57 3.17 -8.77 -10.74
C CYS A 57 3.29 -8.88 -12.25
N ASP A 58 4.17 -9.78 -12.69
CA ASP A 58 4.30 -10.12 -14.11
C ASP A 58 3.34 -11.25 -14.49
N ALA A 59 3.42 -11.69 -15.75
CA ALA A 59 2.57 -12.76 -16.27
C ALA A 59 2.78 -14.10 -15.54
N ARG A 60 3.92 -14.31 -14.93
CA ARG A 60 4.24 -15.50 -14.13
C ARG A 60 3.86 -15.34 -12.66
N ARG A 61 3.26 -14.22 -12.32
CA ARG A 61 2.92 -13.84 -10.95
C ARG A 61 4.12 -13.71 -10.01
N THR A 62 5.25 -13.27 -10.55
CA THR A 62 6.35 -12.80 -9.70
C THR A 62 5.95 -11.44 -9.13
N ILE A 63 5.90 -11.34 -7.80
CA ILE A 63 5.41 -10.16 -7.11
C ILE A 63 6.49 -9.09 -7.06
N ALA A 64 6.20 -7.92 -7.62
CA ALA A 64 7.10 -6.76 -7.64
C ALA A 64 6.77 -5.74 -6.55
N GLY A 65 5.53 -5.72 -6.08
CA GLY A 65 5.06 -4.78 -5.08
C GLY A 65 3.66 -5.13 -4.61
N PHE A 66 3.21 -4.45 -3.56
CA PHE A 66 1.86 -4.64 -3.04
C PHE A 66 1.34 -3.37 -2.36
N ALA A 67 0.03 -3.28 -2.23
CA ALA A 67 -0.65 -2.27 -1.43
C ALA A 67 -1.76 -2.96 -0.63
N MET A 68 -1.76 -2.76 0.68
CA MET A 68 -2.74 -3.36 1.58
C MET A 68 -3.63 -2.28 2.16
N LEU A 69 -4.92 -2.46 2.01
CA LEU A 69 -5.95 -1.51 2.45
C LEU A 69 -6.72 -2.10 3.62
N ARG A 70 -7.43 -1.24 4.33
CA ARG A 70 -8.38 -1.65 5.37
C ARG A 70 -9.66 -0.83 5.20
N LEU A 71 -10.81 -1.51 5.18
CA LEU A 71 -12.12 -0.86 5.13
C LEU A 71 -12.55 -0.52 6.55
N LEU A 72 -12.88 0.75 6.80
CA LEU A 72 -13.26 1.27 8.11
C LEU A 72 -14.56 2.07 8.01
N GLY A 73 -15.64 1.43 7.58
CA GLY A 73 -16.91 2.12 7.39
C GLY A 73 -16.86 3.09 6.21
N ASP A 74 -17.03 4.37 6.48
CA ASP A 74 -16.99 5.41 5.44
C ASP A 74 -15.56 5.74 4.98
N ASP A 75 -14.57 5.34 5.75
CA ASP A 75 -13.16 5.54 5.41
C ASP A 75 -12.52 4.24 4.97
N ALA A 76 -11.45 4.34 4.20
CA ALA A 76 -10.50 3.28 3.97
C ALA A 76 -9.12 3.78 4.37
N GLU A 77 -8.25 2.86 4.76
CA GLU A 77 -6.87 3.17 5.16
C GLU A 77 -5.92 2.44 4.24
N LEU A 78 -4.86 3.12 3.80
CA LEU A 78 -3.71 2.45 3.19
C LEU A 78 -2.81 2.02 4.36
N MET A 79 -2.84 0.73 4.68
CA MET A 79 -2.07 0.19 5.80
C MET A 79 -0.58 0.17 5.50
N THR A 80 -0.23 -0.27 4.28
CA THR A 80 1.15 -0.42 3.87
C THR A 80 1.23 -0.56 2.36
N ILE A 81 2.31 -0.04 1.79
CA ILE A 81 2.62 -0.16 0.37
C ILE A 81 4.13 -0.35 0.24
N ALA A 82 4.55 -1.26 -0.59
CA ALA A 82 5.97 -1.50 -0.82
C ALA A 82 6.22 -1.97 -2.25
N VAL A 83 7.35 -1.56 -2.80
CA VAL A 83 7.82 -1.95 -4.13
C VAL A 83 9.22 -2.52 -4.00
N GLY A 84 9.47 -3.65 -4.63
CA GLY A 84 10.78 -4.30 -4.64
C GLY A 84 11.86 -3.35 -5.15
N ARG A 85 13.05 -3.45 -4.58
CA ARG A 85 14.15 -2.49 -4.83
C ARG A 85 14.41 -2.26 -6.32
N LYS A 86 14.45 -3.32 -7.13
CA LYS A 86 14.76 -3.20 -8.56
C LYS A 86 13.65 -2.54 -9.37
N TYR A 87 12.47 -2.38 -8.81
CA TYR A 87 11.32 -1.76 -9.48
C TYR A 87 11.03 -0.35 -8.96
N GLN A 88 11.76 0.13 -7.95
CA GLN A 88 11.50 1.44 -7.34
C GLN A 88 11.86 2.59 -8.28
N GLY A 89 11.17 3.73 -8.10
CA GLY A 89 11.41 4.93 -8.88
C GLY A 89 10.97 4.86 -10.33
N ARG A 90 10.15 3.87 -10.69
CA ARG A 90 9.76 3.59 -12.08
C ARG A 90 8.25 3.52 -12.29
N GLY A 91 7.48 4.02 -11.34
CA GLY A 91 6.03 4.17 -11.47
C GLY A 91 5.19 3.02 -10.94
N VAL A 92 5.78 1.98 -10.36
CA VAL A 92 5.02 0.82 -9.84
C VAL A 92 4.19 1.22 -8.62
N GLY A 93 4.74 2.00 -7.70
CA GLY A 93 4.00 2.51 -6.55
C GLY A 93 2.80 3.36 -6.96
N ALA A 94 2.97 4.20 -7.98
CA ALA A 94 1.88 5.00 -8.52
C ALA A 94 0.79 4.12 -9.13
N ALA A 95 1.16 3.06 -9.85
CA ALA A 95 0.20 2.12 -10.43
C ALA A 95 -0.60 1.40 -9.34
N LEU A 96 0.07 0.95 -8.27
CA LEU A 96 -0.59 0.33 -7.13
C LEU A 96 -1.57 1.29 -6.45
N LEU A 97 -1.15 2.54 -6.25
CA LEU A 97 -2.00 3.55 -5.60
C LEU A 97 -3.22 3.89 -6.45
N ARG A 98 -3.04 4.08 -7.76
CA ARG A 98 -4.17 4.33 -8.67
C ARG A 98 -5.15 3.17 -8.69
N ALA A 99 -4.64 1.93 -8.74
CA ALA A 99 -5.48 0.74 -8.70
C ALA A 99 -6.26 0.65 -7.38
N ALA A 100 -5.61 0.95 -6.26
CA ALA A 100 -6.26 0.97 -4.95
C ALA A 100 -7.40 2.00 -4.90
N ILE A 101 -7.17 3.20 -5.41
CA ILE A 101 -8.19 4.26 -5.45
C ILE A 101 -9.38 3.80 -6.31
N GLU A 102 -9.11 3.24 -7.47
CA GLU A 102 -10.16 2.75 -8.37
C GLU A 102 -10.96 1.61 -7.75
N ASP A 103 -10.26 0.66 -7.12
CA ASP A 103 -10.91 -0.47 -6.46
C ASP A 103 -11.81 0.01 -5.31
N LEU A 104 -11.35 0.98 -4.52
CA LEU A 104 -12.11 1.53 -3.41
C LEU A 104 -13.37 2.28 -3.85
N ARG A 105 -13.39 2.82 -5.06
CA ARG A 105 -14.60 3.47 -5.61
C ARG A 105 -15.77 2.51 -5.78
N MET A 106 -15.49 1.21 -5.81
CA MET A 106 -16.52 0.16 -5.88
C MET A 106 -17.01 -0.25 -4.50
N THR A 107 -16.51 0.39 -3.44
CA THR A 107 -16.92 0.15 -2.05
C THR A 107 -17.69 1.36 -1.52
N PRO A 108 -18.34 1.28 -0.34
CA PRO A 108 -18.96 2.45 0.28
C PRO A 108 -17.97 3.49 0.80
N SER A 109 -16.66 3.24 0.73
CA SER A 109 -15.65 4.18 1.24
C SER A 109 -15.69 5.50 0.50
N ARG A 110 -15.62 6.60 1.26
CA ARG A 110 -15.66 7.97 0.73
C ARG A 110 -14.30 8.64 0.75
N ARG A 111 -13.39 8.15 1.58
CA ARG A 111 -12.10 8.78 1.81
C ARG A 111 -11.04 7.73 2.07
N LEU A 112 -9.86 7.93 1.49
CA LEU A 112 -8.69 7.10 1.75
C LEU A 112 -7.72 7.88 2.63
N VAL A 113 -7.35 7.30 3.77
CA VAL A 113 -6.41 7.91 4.72
C VAL A 113 -5.15 7.07 4.81
N LEU A 114 -4.04 7.72 5.16
CA LEU A 114 -2.77 7.04 5.37
C LEU A 114 -1.91 7.81 6.37
N GLU A 115 -0.89 7.15 6.87
CA GLU A 115 0.16 7.77 7.67
C GLU A 115 1.49 7.57 6.96
N VAL A 116 2.32 8.61 6.96
CA VAL A 116 3.62 8.59 6.30
C VAL A 116 4.64 9.34 7.15
N ALA A 117 5.85 8.80 7.26
CA ALA A 117 6.91 9.46 7.99
C ALA A 117 7.34 10.75 7.28
N THR A 118 7.57 11.82 8.05
CA THR A 118 7.96 13.13 7.51
C THR A 118 9.29 13.08 6.76
N ASP A 119 10.14 12.11 7.08
CA ASP A 119 11.45 11.94 6.44
C ASP A 119 11.43 10.97 5.26
N ASN A 120 10.25 10.72 4.68
CA ASN A 120 10.11 9.91 3.47
C ASN A 120 9.62 10.80 2.32
N PRO A 121 10.53 11.59 1.71
CA PRO A 121 10.13 12.56 0.68
C PRO A 121 9.57 11.91 -0.58
N ALA A 122 10.03 10.72 -0.93
CA ALA A 122 9.52 10.01 -2.11
C ALA A 122 8.05 9.64 -1.94
N ALA A 123 7.69 9.11 -0.77
CA ALA A 123 6.30 8.76 -0.46
C ALA A 123 5.42 10.02 -0.41
N LEU A 124 5.91 11.09 0.23
CA LEU A 124 5.18 12.35 0.30
C LEU A 124 4.87 12.91 -1.09
N ARG A 125 5.85 12.88 -2.00
CA ARG A 125 5.63 13.31 -3.39
C ARG A 125 4.59 12.45 -4.09
N LEU A 126 4.67 11.13 -3.91
CA LEU A 126 3.73 10.18 -4.50
C LEU A 126 2.30 10.49 -4.05
N TYR A 127 2.09 10.65 -2.76
CA TYR A 127 0.75 10.88 -2.22
C TYR A 127 0.20 12.24 -2.63
N ARG A 128 1.00 13.31 -2.53
CA ARG A 128 0.57 14.65 -2.95
C ARG A 128 0.21 14.69 -4.43
N ARG A 129 0.99 14.01 -5.26
CA ARG A 129 0.73 13.92 -6.70
C ARG A 129 -0.61 13.24 -7.00
N HIS A 130 -1.05 12.36 -6.10
CA HIS A 130 -2.33 11.64 -6.24
C HIS A 130 -3.47 12.26 -5.42
N GLY A 131 -3.34 13.53 -5.04
CA GLY A 131 -4.44 14.29 -4.45
C GLY A 131 -4.59 14.15 -2.95
N PHE A 132 -3.59 13.61 -2.25
CA PHE A 132 -3.62 13.54 -0.79
C PHE A 132 -3.16 14.86 -0.18
N ASP A 133 -3.89 15.32 0.83
CA ASP A 133 -3.56 16.49 1.63
C ASP A 133 -3.26 16.07 3.05
N THR A 134 -2.39 16.82 3.73
CA THR A 134 -2.11 16.59 5.14
C THR A 134 -3.30 17.05 5.98
N VAL A 135 -3.80 16.18 6.84
CA VAL A 135 -4.94 16.47 7.73
C VAL A 135 -4.57 16.37 9.21
N GLY A 136 -3.36 15.95 9.54
CA GLY A 136 -2.90 15.86 10.93
C GLY A 136 -1.45 15.39 11.04
N GLU A 137 -0.98 15.30 12.27
CA GLU A 137 0.35 14.80 12.63
C GLU A 137 0.28 13.90 13.85
N ARG A 138 1.18 12.90 13.89
CA ARG A 138 1.39 12.06 15.07
C ARG A 138 2.88 12.05 15.38
N GLN A 139 3.27 12.77 16.44
CA GLN A 139 4.67 12.86 16.85
C GLN A 139 5.13 11.56 17.53
N GLY A 140 6.38 11.18 17.25
CA GLY A 140 6.99 10.01 17.87
C GLY A 140 6.33 8.68 17.49
N TYR A 141 5.63 8.62 16.36
CA TYR A 141 4.84 7.45 15.99
C TYR A 141 5.67 6.27 15.47
N TYR A 142 6.67 6.56 14.63
CA TYR A 142 7.46 5.50 14.01
C TYR A 142 8.70 5.16 14.82
N ALA A 143 8.91 3.85 15.09
CA ALA A 143 10.16 3.35 15.62
C ALA A 143 11.23 3.32 14.53
N ARG A 144 12.47 3.60 14.91
CA ARG A 144 13.62 3.63 13.98
C ARG A 144 14.77 2.81 14.53
N PRO A 145 15.68 2.30 13.64
CA PRO A 145 16.86 1.56 14.10
C PRO A 145 17.78 2.37 15.00
N ASP A 146 17.82 3.70 14.83
CA ASP A 146 18.63 4.60 15.66
C ASP A 146 17.98 4.94 17.00
N GLY A 147 16.76 4.42 17.25
CA GLY A 147 16.02 4.66 18.48
C GLY A 147 15.26 5.98 18.53
N ALA A 148 15.42 6.86 17.55
CA ALA A 148 14.71 8.15 17.50
C ALA A 148 13.36 7.97 16.80
N PRO A 149 12.21 8.22 17.48
CA PRO A 149 10.90 8.12 16.83
C PRO A 149 10.71 9.24 15.81
N ALA A 150 10.10 8.89 14.67
CA ALA A 150 9.80 9.85 13.62
C ALA A 150 8.36 10.34 13.74
N THR A 151 8.14 11.59 13.33
CA THR A 151 6.79 12.14 13.19
C THR A 151 6.13 11.57 11.94
N ALA A 152 4.86 11.21 12.06
CA ALA A 152 4.03 10.81 10.94
C ALA A 152 3.09 11.94 10.55
N LEU A 153 2.93 12.14 9.25
CA LEU A 153 1.83 12.95 8.72
C LEU A 153 0.65 12.04 8.46
N VAL A 154 -0.53 12.48 8.87
CA VAL A 154 -1.79 11.84 8.48
C VAL A 154 -2.27 12.56 7.22
N MET A 155 -2.47 11.82 6.15
CA MET A 155 -2.91 12.36 4.89
C MET A 155 -4.22 11.71 4.46
N ALA A 156 -5.02 12.44 3.71
CA ALA A 156 -6.30 11.95 3.24
C ALA A 156 -6.62 12.47 1.85
N ARG A 157 -7.42 11.70 1.14
CA ARG A 157 -7.93 12.05 -0.18
C ARG A 157 -9.36 11.55 -0.30
N ASP A 158 -10.25 12.38 -0.88
CA ASP A 158 -11.60 11.95 -1.24
C ASP A 158 -11.55 10.97 -2.42
N LEU A 159 -12.48 10.02 -2.42
CA LEU A 159 -12.53 8.95 -3.43
C LEU A 159 -13.51 9.26 -4.58
N GLU A 160 -14.10 10.43 -4.61
CA GLU A 160 -15.02 10.87 -5.67
C GLU A 160 -14.32 11.33 -6.94
#